data_7fcaa3fe919fdd32649b80195188727e
#
_entry.id   7fcaa3fe919fdd32649b80195188727e
#
_cell.length_a   1.000
_cell.length_b   1.000
_cell.length_c   1.000
_cell.angle_alpha   90.00
_cell.angle_beta   90.00
_cell.angle_gamma   90.00
#
_symmetry.space_group_name_H-M   'P 1'
#
loop_
_entity.id
_entity.type
_entity.pdbx_description
1 polymer ?
#
loop_
_entity_poly.entity_id
_entity_poly.type
_entity_poly.pdbx_seq_one_letter_code
_entity_poly.pdbx_strand_id
1 'polypeptide(L)'
;MEFLAIYVREAHPTDGWRMASNDKVGIAVKQPQAKAERAGVAEKCCGVLEMTMPLLVDEMDDRVGHAYSGMPDRLYLIDRDGRVAYKGGRGPFGFKTGELEQAVVMHLLDAE
;
A
#
# COMPACT_ATOMS: atom_id res chain seq x y z
N MET A 1 16.78 7.27 4.50
CA MET A 1 15.66 6.30 4.45
C MET A 1 14.77 6.61 3.26
N GLU A 2 14.36 5.62 2.55
CA GLU A 2 13.48 5.79 1.40
C GLU A 2 12.09 5.27 1.70
N PHE A 3 11.09 5.94 1.14
CA PHE A 3 9.69 5.55 1.26
C PHE A 3 9.15 5.23 -0.12
N LEU A 4 8.42 4.13 -0.25
CA LEU A 4 7.72 3.80 -1.48
C LEU A 4 6.40 3.13 -1.16
N ALA A 5 5.47 3.24 -2.10
CA ALA A 5 4.18 2.56 -2.01
C ALA A 5 4.10 1.54 -3.15
N ILE A 6 3.37 0.46 -2.91
CA ILE A 6 3.10 -0.55 -3.94
C ILE A 6 1.60 -0.67 -4.07
N TYR A 7 1.08 -0.36 -5.26
CA TYR A 7 -0.33 -0.55 -5.57
C TYR A 7 -0.57 -2.02 -5.86
N VAL A 8 -1.41 -2.62 -5.04
CA VAL A 8 -1.81 -4.02 -5.18
C VAL A 8 -3.23 -4.09 -5.73
N ARG A 9 -3.85 -5.25 -5.67
CA ARG A 9 -5.23 -5.45 -6.06
C ARG A 9 -6.17 -4.49 -5.32
N GLU A 10 -7.23 -4.01 -6.01
CA GLU A 10 -8.26 -3.20 -5.37
C GLU A 10 -9.00 -3.99 -4.29
N ALA A 11 -9.08 -3.42 -3.09
CA ALA A 11 -9.80 -4.04 -1.98
C ALA A 11 -11.30 -3.81 -2.07
N HIS A 12 -11.71 -2.63 -2.57
CA HIS A 12 -13.12 -2.22 -2.63
C HIS A 12 -13.47 -1.69 -4.02
N PRO A 13 -13.40 -2.54 -5.09
CA PRO A 13 -13.77 -2.12 -6.44
C PRO A 13 -15.28 -1.95 -6.57
N THR A 14 -15.72 -1.20 -7.58
CA THR A 14 -17.14 -0.99 -7.83
C THR A 14 -17.88 -2.27 -8.24
N ASP A 15 -17.18 -3.24 -8.82
CA ASP A 15 -17.70 -4.55 -9.23
C ASP A 15 -17.45 -5.65 -8.19
N GLY A 16 -17.04 -5.27 -6.98
CA GLY A 16 -16.85 -6.15 -5.84
C GLY A 16 -17.38 -5.50 -4.57
N TRP A 17 -16.61 -5.57 -3.48
CA TRP A 17 -16.99 -4.95 -2.21
C TRP A 17 -16.71 -3.45 -2.23
N ARG A 18 -17.67 -2.68 -2.74
CA ARG A 18 -17.60 -1.21 -2.85
C ARG A 18 -17.76 -0.53 -1.49
N MET A 19 -16.96 0.51 -1.25
CA MET A 19 -17.09 1.35 -0.04
C MET A 19 -17.49 2.77 -0.39
N ALA A 20 -18.50 3.30 0.31
CA ALA A 20 -18.99 4.65 0.12
C ALA A 20 -17.91 5.71 0.42
N SER A 21 -16.97 5.44 1.32
CA SER A 21 -15.87 6.35 1.63
C SER A 21 -14.95 6.59 0.43
N ASN A 22 -14.77 5.58 -0.43
CA ASN A 22 -14.00 5.74 -1.66
C ASN A 22 -14.76 6.62 -2.67
N ASP A 23 -16.06 6.46 -2.76
CA ASP A 23 -16.91 7.27 -3.66
C ASP A 23 -16.83 8.75 -3.30
N LYS A 24 -16.80 9.07 -2.00
CA LYS A 24 -16.75 10.46 -1.52
C LYS A 24 -15.47 11.18 -1.91
N VAL A 25 -14.34 10.46 -2.04
CA VAL A 25 -13.07 11.05 -2.48
C VAL A 25 -12.83 10.87 -3.97
N GLY A 26 -13.81 10.37 -4.72
CA GLY A 26 -13.70 10.20 -6.17
C GLY A 26 -12.99 8.93 -6.60
N ILE A 27 -12.84 7.96 -5.70
CA ILE A 27 -12.25 6.65 -6.00
C ILE A 27 -13.35 5.63 -6.18
N ALA A 28 -13.84 5.49 -7.41
CA ALA A 28 -14.86 4.50 -7.78
C ALA A 28 -14.35 3.74 -9.00
N VAL A 29 -13.68 2.61 -8.76
CA VAL A 29 -13.01 1.87 -9.81
C VAL A 29 -13.42 0.39 -9.80
N LYS A 30 -13.48 -0.21 -11.00
CA LYS A 30 -13.63 -1.65 -11.16
C LYS A 30 -12.30 -2.33 -10.89
N GLN A 31 -12.35 -3.63 -10.56
CA GLN A 31 -11.13 -4.41 -10.44
C GLN A 31 -10.42 -4.47 -11.79
N PRO A 32 -9.15 -4.01 -11.88
CA PRO A 32 -8.40 -4.07 -13.14
C PRO A 32 -8.22 -5.50 -13.64
N GLN A 33 -8.33 -5.68 -14.96
CA GLN A 33 -8.21 -6.99 -15.61
C GLN A 33 -6.87 -7.17 -16.33
N ALA A 34 -6.07 -6.10 -16.46
CA ALA A 34 -4.78 -6.11 -17.14
C ALA A 34 -3.80 -5.19 -16.45
N LYS A 35 -2.49 -5.44 -16.65
CA LYS A 35 -1.42 -4.65 -16.01
C LYS A 35 -1.50 -3.17 -16.35
N ALA A 36 -1.75 -2.83 -17.62
CA ALA A 36 -1.86 -1.43 -18.04
C ALA A 36 -3.06 -0.72 -17.38
N GLU A 37 -4.16 -1.44 -17.21
CA GLU A 37 -5.36 -0.93 -16.51
C GLU A 37 -5.07 -0.71 -15.03
N ARG A 38 -4.39 -1.66 -14.38
CA ARG A 38 -3.97 -1.55 -12.98
C ARG A 38 -3.03 -0.34 -12.79
N ALA A 39 -2.09 -0.15 -13.70
CA ALA A 39 -1.17 0.99 -13.65
C ALA A 39 -1.92 2.32 -13.80
N GLY A 40 -2.92 2.39 -14.68
CA GLY A 40 -3.74 3.58 -14.85
C GLY A 40 -4.57 3.92 -13.60
N VAL A 41 -5.13 2.93 -12.94
CA VAL A 41 -5.85 3.11 -11.68
C VAL A 41 -4.91 3.58 -10.58
N ALA A 42 -3.72 2.98 -10.48
CA ALA A 42 -2.70 3.37 -9.51
C ALA A 42 -2.31 4.85 -9.69
N GLU A 43 -2.09 5.28 -10.93
CA GLU A 43 -1.74 6.66 -11.25
C GLU A 43 -2.86 7.62 -10.85
N LYS A 44 -4.11 7.26 -11.12
CA LYS A 44 -5.27 8.06 -10.72
C LYS A 44 -5.37 8.17 -9.20
N CYS A 45 -5.19 7.08 -8.47
CA CYS A 45 -5.21 7.09 -7.01
C CYS A 45 -4.08 7.94 -6.44
N CYS A 46 -2.89 7.87 -7.03
CA CYS A 46 -1.75 8.68 -6.64
C CYS A 46 -2.07 10.18 -6.75
N GLY A 47 -2.71 10.59 -7.85
CA GLY A 47 -3.14 11.98 -8.04
C GLY A 47 -4.22 12.43 -7.07
N VAL A 48 -5.25 11.59 -6.87
CA VAL A 48 -6.37 11.91 -5.96
C VAL A 48 -5.89 12.00 -4.50
N LEU A 49 -4.99 11.10 -4.09
CA LEU A 49 -4.49 11.06 -2.72
C LEU A 49 -3.26 11.95 -2.50
N GLU A 50 -2.81 12.65 -3.53
CA GLU A 50 -1.66 13.56 -3.47
C GLU A 50 -0.40 12.89 -2.93
N MET A 51 -0.13 11.66 -3.37
CA MET A 51 1.03 10.90 -2.94
C MET A 51 2.32 11.49 -3.53
N THR A 52 3.34 11.63 -2.69
CA THR A 52 4.63 12.21 -3.09
C THR A 52 5.75 11.20 -3.21
N MET A 53 5.57 9.99 -2.66
CA MET A 53 6.56 8.92 -2.73
C MET A 53 6.40 8.13 -4.04
N PRO A 54 7.47 7.44 -4.50
CA PRO A 54 7.36 6.56 -5.67
C PRO A 54 6.27 5.50 -5.46
N LEU A 55 5.47 5.29 -6.50
CA LEU A 55 4.41 4.28 -6.51
C LEU A 55 4.77 3.19 -7.51
N LEU A 56 4.90 1.96 -7.01
CA LEU A 56 5.10 0.78 -7.83
C LEU A 56 3.76 0.07 -8.01
N VAL A 57 3.64 -0.74 -9.04
CA VAL A 57 2.41 -1.48 -9.36
C VAL A 57 2.71 -2.97 -9.33
N ASP A 58 1.93 -3.72 -8.56
CA ASP A 58 2.09 -5.17 -8.46
C ASP A 58 1.71 -5.86 -9.78
N GLU A 59 2.27 -7.04 -9.99
CA GLU A 59 1.94 -7.88 -11.13
C GLU A 59 0.51 -8.43 -11.03
N MET A 60 -0.07 -8.83 -12.18
CA MET A 60 -1.46 -9.29 -12.20
C MET A 60 -1.70 -10.59 -11.44
N ASP A 61 -0.64 -11.35 -11.14
CA ASP A 61 -0.72 -12.53 -10.27
C ASP A 61 -0.68 -12.16 -8.78
N ASP A 62 -0.67 -10.87 -8.46
CA ASP A 62 -0.65 -10.35 -7.09
C ASP A 62 0.55 -10.86 -6.29
N ARG A 63 1.70 -10.97 -6.95
CA ARG A 63 2.94 -11.53 -6.40
C ARG A 63 3.37 -10.84 -5.11
N VAL A 64 3.43 -9.51 -5.12
CA VAL A 64 3.84 -8.75 -3.94
C VAL A 64 2.73 -8.75 -2.89
N GLY A 65 1.49 -8.54 -3.31
CA GLY A 65 0.34 -8.58 -2.40
C GLY A 65 0.26 -9.87 -1.62
N HIS A 66 0.51 -11.02 -2.27
CA HIS A 66 0.53 -12.33 -1.61
C HIS A 66 1.77 -12.50 -0.72
N ALA A 67 2.95 -12.12 -1.21
CA ALA A 67 4.21 -12.31 -0.46
C ALA A 67 4.20 -11.54 0.86
N TYR A 68 3.63 -10.33 0.86
CA TYR A 68 3.57 -9.47 2.05
C TYR A 68 2.24 -9.52 2.79
N SER A 69 1.28 -10.32 2.32
CA SER A 69 -0.09 -10.34 2.85
C SER A 69 -0.66 -8.91 2.93
N GLY A 70 -0.55 -8.18 1.82
CA GLY A 70 -0.78 -6.75 1.78
C GLY A 70 -2.24 -6.29 1.73
N MET A 71 -3.18 -7.21 1.51
CA MET A 71 -4.60 -6.87 1.40
C MET A 71 -5.26 -6.65 2.77
N PRO A 72 -6.07 -5.61 2.95
CA PRO A 72 -6.36 -4.49 2.04
C PRO A 72 -5.25 -3.45 2.01
N ASP A 73 -4.48 -3.32 3.06
CA ASP A 73 -3.33 -2.45 3.18
C ASP A 73 -2.43 -2.91 4.32
N ARG A 74 -1.14 -2.57 4.25
CA ARG A 74 -0.17 -2.97 5.27
C ARG A 74 1.09 -2.13 5.20
N LEU A 75 1.77 -1.96 6.34
CA LEU A 75 3.02 -1.22 6.46
C LEU A 75 4.17 -2.15 6.86
N TYR A 76 5.34 -1.90 6.27
CA TYR A 76 6.57 -2.62 6.58
C TYR A 76 7.75 -1.65 6.69
N LEU A 77 8.69 -1.97 7.56
CA LEU A 77 10.02 -1.34 7.59
C LEU A 77 11.06 -2.43 7.28
N ILE A 78 11.88 -2.18 6.27
CA ILE A 78 12.94 -3.10 5.84
C ILE A 78 14.27 -2.46 6.20
N ASP A 79 15.17 -3.21 6.86
CA ASP A 79 16.49 -2.72 7.22
C ASP A 79 17.48 -2.82 6.05
N ARG A 80 18.72 -2.38 6.29
CA ARG A 80 19.78 -2.39 5.26
C ARG A 80 20.15 -3.78 4.77
N ASP A 81 19.93 -4.78 5.60
CA ASP A 81 20.24 -6.18 5.26
C ASP A 81 19.10 -6.86 4.51
N GLY A 82 18.00 -6.13 4.23
CA GLY A 82 16.84 -6.67 3.56
C GLY A 82 15.90 -7.46 4.46
N ARG A 83 16.03 -7.30 5.77
CA ARG A 83 15.19 -7.98 6.75
C ARG A 83 14.05 -7.08 7.20
N VAL A 84 12.92 -7.68 7.55
CA VAL A 84 11.77 -6.95 8.08
C VAL A 84 12.06 -6.51 9.52
N ALA A 85 12.21 -5.21 9.72
CA ALA A 85 12.41 -4.62 11.04
C ALA A 85 11.09 -4.30 11.75
N TYR A 86 10.03 -4.02 10.97
CA TYR A 86 8.69 -3.80 11.49
C TYR A 86 7.67 -4.36 10.50
N LYS A 87 6.65 -5.00 11.02
CA LYS A 87 5.53 -5.53 10.23
C LYS A 87 4.23 -5.13 10.91
N GLY A 88 3.47 -4.24 10.27
CA GLY A 88 2.17 -3.82 10.75
C GLY A 88 1.10 -4.89 10.56
N GLY A 89 -0.02 -4.75 11.25
CA GLY A 89 -1.20 -5.57 11.01
C GLY A 89 -1.90 -5.15 9.73
N ARG A 90 -2.79 -6.02 9.23
CA ARG A 90 -3.61 -5.70 8.07
C ARG A 90 -4.63 -4.62 8.42
N GLY A 91 -4.85 -3.70 7.45
CA GLY A 91 -5.91 -2.73 7.59
C GLY A 91 -7.32 -3.35 7.58
N PRO A 92 -8.31 -2.57 7.95
CA PRO A 92 -8.16 -1.18 8.39
C PRO A 92 -7.64 -1.05 9.84
N PHE A 93 -7.89 -2.03 10.70
CA PHE A 93 -7.59 -1.92 12.14
C PHE A 93 -6.11 -2.02 12.47
N GLY A 94 -5.34 -2.79 11.69
CA GLY A 94 -3.91 -2.99 11.91
C GLY A 94 -3.02 -1.96 11.23
N PHE A 95 -3.59 -1.04 10.44
CA PHE A 95 -2.86 0.00 9.73
C PHE A 95 -2.62 1.19 10.68
N LYS A 96 -1.46 1.18 11.34
CA LYS A 96 -1.15 2.16 12.38
C LYS A 96 0.13 2.90 12.04
N THR A 97 -0.01 4.09 11.46
CA THR A 97 1.12 4.91 11.03
C THR A 97 1.99 5.37 12.21
N GLY A 98 1.39 5.59 13.39
CA GLY A 98 2.14 5.94 14.60
C GLY A 98 3.09 4.84 15.05
N GLU A 99 2.71 3.57 14.91
CA GLU A 99 3.59 2.44 15.20
C GLU A 99 4.76 2.37 14.23
N LEU A 100 4.50 2.62 12.95
CA LEU A 100 5.56 2.68 11.95
C LEU A 100 6.53 3.81 12.25
N GLU A 101 6.03 5.00 12.58
CA GLU A 101 6.85 6.14 12.95
C GLU A 101 7.76 5.81 14.14
N GLN A 102 7.21 5.20 15.17
CA GLN A 102 7.98 4.78 16.34
C GLN A 102 9.07 3.75 15.95
N ALA A 103 8.73 2.80 15.11
CA ALA A 103 9.68 1.79 14.64
C ALA A 103 10.82 2.42 13.84
N VAL A 104 10.52 3.41 13.00
CA VAL A 104 11.52 4.16 12.24
C VAL A 104 12.48 4.90 13.18
N VAL A 105 11.94 5.61 14.17
CA VAL A 105 12.75 6.35 15.14
C VAL A 105 13.69 5.40 15.90
N MET A 106 13.17 4.29 16.41
CA MET A 106 13.97 3.30 17.13
C MET A 106 15.06 2.69 16.25
N HIS A 107 14.72 2.39 15.00
CA HIS A 107 15.68 1.84 14.04
C HIS A 107 16.83 2.82 13.75
N LEU A 108 16.52 4.10 13.57
CA LEU A 108 17.53 5.14 13.32
C LEU A 108 18.43 5.36 14.54
N LEU A 109 17.89 5.28 15.76
CA LEU A 109 18.68 5.37 16.99
C LEU A 109 19.66 4.19 17.12
N ASP A 110 19.19 2.98 16.82
CA ASP A 110 20.01 1.77 16.90
C ASP A 110 21.11 1.75 15.83
N ALA A 111 20.93 2.47 14.74
CA ALA A 111 21.91 2.54 13.64
C ALA A 111 23.07 3.50 13.94
N GLU A 112 22.96 4.32 14.97
CA GLU A 112 24.02 5.20 15.44
C GLU A 112 24.99 4.40 16.33
#